data_3f8ac7931b7c0f004ec6cff954c4d624
#
_entry.id   3f8ac7931b7c0f004ec6cff954c4d624
#
_cell.length_a   1.000
_cell.length_b   1.000
_cell.length_c   1.000
_cell.angle_alpha   90.00
_cell.angle_beta   90.00
_cell.angle_gamma   90.00
#
_symmetry.space_group_name_H-M   'P 1'
#
loop_
_entity.id
_entity.type
_entity.pdbx_description
1 polymer ?
#
loop_
_entity_poly.entity_id
_entity_poly.type
_entity_poly.pdbx_seq_one_letter_code
_entity_poly.pdbx_strand_id
1 'polypeptide(L)'
;MNLSVSDENLKDQEQSHHREQFLETIKNDPLLKEQVTTMVISYNNGLADIVNAPEVEMKTFRGDGYIYEKLDFTQLQHTQEECLVNFRVSPSSFFQTNTLGAQKLFSTAIKMTGHIEGNILDLYCGAGSIGLSLLKQGL
;
A
#
# COMPACT_ATOMS: atom_id res chain seq x y z
N MET A 1 -6.47 7.17 -1.20
CA MET A 1 -7.90 6.79 -1.17
C MET A 1 -8.16 5.78 -2.27
N ASN A 2 -8.70 4.63 -1.93
CA ASN A 2 -9.12 3.62 -2.90
C ASN A 2 -10.65 3.53 -2.89
N LEU A 3 -11.28 3.69 -4.06
CA LEU A 3 -12.72 3.57 -4.24
C LEU A 3 -12.98 2.37 -5.13
N SER A 4 -13.79 1.42 -4.64
CA SER A 4 -14.23 0.27 -5.41
C SER A 4 -15.67 0.46 -5.86
N VAL A 5 -15.95 0.17 -7.11
CA VAL A 5 -17.29 0.30 -7.73
C VAL A 5 -17.66 -1.03 -8.37
N SER A 6 -18.87 -1.53 -8.12
CA SER A 6 -19.31 -2.77 -8.75
C SER A 6 -19.69 -2.58 -10.21
N ASP A 7 -19.43 -3.60 -11.03
CA ASP A 7 -19.62 -3.56 -12.49
C ASP A 7 -21.09 -3.55 -12.91
N GLU A 8 -22.00 -4.06 -12.08
CA GLU A 8 -23.43 -4.03 -12.32
C GLU A 8 -23.97 -2.60 -12.47
N ASN A 9 -23.33 -1.64 -11.80
CA ASN A 9 -23.70 -0.23 -11.86
C ASN A 9 -23.11 0.51 -13.09
N LEU A 10 -22.25 -0.13 -13.88
CA LEU A 10 -21.65 0.49 -15.06
C LEU A 10 -22.61 0.56 -16.26
N LYS A 11 -23.68 -0.25 -16.27
CA LYS A 11 -24.62 -0.36 -17.39
C LYS A 11 -25.70 0.69 -17.39
N ASP A 12 -25.90 1.40 -16.28
CA ASP A 12 -26.89 2.46 -16.15
C ASP A 12 -26.23 3.84 -16.41
N GLN A 13 -26.66 4.53 -17.46
CA GLN A 13 -26.14 5.84 -17.85
C GLN A 13 -26.33 6.90 -16.76
N GLU A 14 -27.43 6.82 -16.01
CA GLU A 14 -27.74 7.77 -14.95
C GLU A 14 -26.81 7.60 -13.75
N GLN A 15 -26.49 6.37 -13.38
CA GLN A 15 -25.51 6.07 -12.34
C GLN A 15 -24.08 6.42 -12.77
N SER A 16 -23.76 6.27 -14.05
CA SER A 16 -22.48 6.73 -14.59
C SER A 16 -22.30 8.23 -14.43
N HIS A 17 -23.33 9.02 -14.71
CA HIS A 17 -23.30 10.48 -14.58
C HIS A 17 -23.11 10.91 -13.11
N HIS A 18 -23.88 10.34 -12.18
CA HIS A 18 -23.72 10.63 -10.75
C HIS A 18 -22.32 10.27 -10.21
N ARG A 19 -21.75 9.17 -10.68
CA ARG A 19 -20.39 8.78 -10.34
C ARG A 19 -19.35 9.79 -10.84
N GLU A 20 -19.48 10.23 -12.08
CA GLU A 20 -18.58 11.27 -12.63
C GLU A 20 -18.68 12.58 -11.86
N GLN A 21 -19.86 13.02 -11.52
CA GLN A 21 -20.06 14.20 -10.69
C GLN A 21 -19.43 14.05 -9.30
N PHE A 22 -19.59 12.90 -8.67
CA PHE A 22 -18.97 12.59 -7.39
C PHE A 22 -17.44 12.63 -7.47
N LEU A 23 -16.86 12.02 -8.49
CA LEU A 23 -15.41 12.02 -8.70
C LEU A 23 -14.86 13.43 -8.96
N GLU A 24 -15.55 14.23 -9.77
CA GLU A 24 -15.16 15.61 -10.02
C GLU A 24 -15.31 16.49 -8.75
N THR A 25 -16.33 16.23 -7.93
CA THR A 25 -16.47 16.90 -6.62
C THR A 25 -15.29 16.61 -5.72
N ILE A 26 -14.92 15.32 -5.56
CA ILE A 26 -13.77 14.91 -4.75
C ILE A 26 -12.46 15.50 -5.31
N LYS A 27 -12.29 15.49 -6.63
CA LYS A 27 -11.10 16.03 -7.29
C LYS A 27 -10.92 17.52 -7.03
N ASN A 28 -12.02 18.25 -6.96
CA ASN A 28 -12.02 19.70 -6.81
C ASN A 28 -12.14 20.18 -5.36
N ASP A 29 -12.41 19.27 -4.41
CA ASP A 29 -12.48 19.59 -3.00
C ASP A 29 -11.12 20.12 -2.48
N PRO A 30 -11.06 21.33 -1.89
CA PRO A 30 -9.82 21.95 -1.45
C PRO A 30 -9.09 21.14 -0.37
N LEU A 31 -9.82 20.53 0.57
CA LEU A 31 -9.23 19.74 1.66
C LEU A 31 -8.62 18.45 1.14
N LEU A 32 -9.34 17.78 0.23
CA LEU A 32 -8.84 16.53 -0.38
C LEU A 32 -7.68 16.80 -1.33
N LYS A 33 -7.64 17.97 -1.98
CA LYS A 33 -6.47 18.38 -2.79
C LYS A 33 -5.21 18.51 -1.96
N GLU A 34 -5.31 18.98 -0.75
CA GLU A 34 -4.17 19.16 0.15
C GLU A 34 -3.74 17.86 0.84
N GLN A 35 -4.70 17.03 1.27
CA GLN A 35 -4.44 15.88 2.13
C GLN A 35 -4.32 14.56 1.38
N VAL A 36 -4.87 14.42 0.17
CA VAL A 36 -4.85 13.18 -0.60
C VAL A 36 -3.79 13.22 -1.69
N THR A 37 -2.72 12.45 -1.52
CA THR A 37 -1.61 12.39 -2.46
C THR A 37 -1.94 11.60 -3.72
N THR A 38 -2.68 10.49 -3.58
CA THR A 38 -3.08 9.67 -4.72
C THR A 38 -4.51 9.15 -4.55
N MET A 39 -5.21 9.00 -5.68
CA MET A 39 -6.57 8.49 -5.74
C MET A 39 -6.67 7.48 -6.88
N VAL A 40 -7.11 6.28 -6.55
CA VAL A 40 -7.29 5.18 -7.50
C VAL A 40 -8.72 4.68 -7.40
N ILE A 41 -9.33 4.44 -8.54
CA ILE A 41 -10.63 3.81 -8.67
C ILE A 41 -10.41 2.40 -9.17
N SER A 42 -10.96 1.42 -8.48
CA SER A 42 -11.02 0.05 -8.94
C SER A 42 -12.45 -0.31 -9.35
N TYR A 43 -12.59 -0.86 -10.56
CA TYR A 43 -13.84 -1.39 -11.06
C TYR A 43 -13.84 -2.89 -10.81
N ASN A 44 -14.74 -3.35 -9.95
CA ASN A 44 -14.85 -4.75 -9.56
C ASN A 44 -16.28 -5.23 -9.85
N ASN A 45 -16.41 -6.35 -10.53
CA ASN A 45 -17.71 -6.97 -10.86
C ASN A 45 -18.38 -7.67 -9.66
N GLY A 46 -17.80 -7.59 -8.47
CA GLY A 46 -18.39 -8.14 -7.24
C GLY A 46 -18.25 -9.66 -7.05
N LEU A 47 -17.62 -10.37 -8.00
CA LEU A 47 -17.48 -11.83 -7.93
C LEU A 47 -16.29 -12.30 -7.10
N ALA A 48 -15.36 -11.41 -6.76
CA ALA A 48 -14.21 -11.74 -5.92
C ALA A 48 -13.79 -10.57 -5.03
N ASP A 49 -13.54 -10.85 -3.77
CA ASP A 49 -12.88 -9.91 -2.83
C ASP A 49 -11.38 -9.71 -3.16
N ILE A 50 -10.94 -10.15 -4.32
CA ILE A 50 -9.54 -10.13 -4.75
C ILE A 50 -9.30 -8.87 -5.56
N VAL A 51 -8.57 -7.92 -5.00
CA VAL A 51 -8.21 -6.65 -5.65
C VAL A 51 -7.33 -6.84 -6.90
N ASN A 52 -6.69 -7.99 -7.05
CA ASN A 52 -5.81 -8.37 -8.17
C ASN A 52 -6.42 -9.39 -9.14
N ALA A 53 -7.73 -9.57 -9.15
CA ALA A 53 -8.33 -10.40 -10.18
C ALA A 53 -8.06 -9.77 -11.57
N PRO A 54 -7.79 -10.59 -12.62
CA PRO A 54 -7.56 -10.08 -13.99
C PRO A 54 -8.69 -9.21 -14.53
N GLU A 55 -9.86 -9.32 -13.92
CA GLU A 55 -11.09 -8.63 -14.27
C GLU A 55 -11.27 -7.28 -13.57
N VAL A 56 -10.36 -6.91 -12.65
CA VAL A 56 -10.42 -5.63 -11.93
C VAL A 56 -9.61 -4.59 -12.67
N GLU A 57 -10.31 -3.67 -13.32
CA GLU A 57 -9.70 -2.49 -13.93
C GLU A 57 -9.40 -1.45 -12.84
N MET A 58 -8.16 -0.96 -12.79
CA MET A 58 -7.75 0.12 -11.92
C MET A 58 -7.40 1.35 -12.73
N LYS A 59 -7.98 2.49 -12.37
CA LYS A 59 -7.70 3.78 -12.99
C LYS A 59 -7.19 4.77 -11.96
N THR A 60 -6.00 5.31 -12.20
CA THR A 60 -5.47 6.42 -11.40
C THR A 60 -6.19 7.71 -11.77
N PHE A 61 -6.90 8.27 -10.82
CA PHE A 61 -7.66 9.50 -10.98
C PHE A 61 -6.85 10.73 -10.56
N ARG A 62 -5.94 10.57 -9.59
CA ARG A 62 -5.04 11.60 -9.09
C ARG A 62 -3.75 10.99 -8.57
N GLY A 63 -2.61 11.68 -8.73
CA GLY A 63 -1.30 11.26 -8.27
C GLY A 63 -0.74 10.10 -9.06
N ASP A 64 0.17 9.35 -8.44
CA ASP A 64 0.95 8.30 -9.11
C ASP A 64 0.31 6.90 -9.05
N GLY A 65 -0.82 6.76 -8.36
CA GLY A 65 -1.48 5.48 -8.16
C GLY A 65 -0.87 4.62 -7.05
N TYR A 66 0.13 5.12 -6.35
CA TYR A 66 0.78 4.48 -5.21
C TYR A 66 1.24 5.53 -4.19
N ILE A 67 1.58 5.08 -2.99
CA ILE A 67 2.21 5.90 -1.95
C ILE A 67 3.55 5.32 -1.56
N TYR A 68 4.39 6.14 -0.93
CA TYR A 68 5.60 5.68 -0.26
C TYR A 68 5.40 5.68 1.24
N GLU A 69 5.78 4.56 1.87
CA GLU A 69 5.87 4.41 3.32
C GLU A 69 7.33 4.19 3.71
N LYS A 70 7.71 4.71 4.86
CA LYS A 70 9.06 4.62 5.38
C LYS A 70 9.05 3.95 6.75
N LEU A 71 9.88 2.91 6.90
CA LEU A 71 10.18 2.29 8.19
C LEU A 71 11.60 2.66 8.60
N ASP A 72 11.75 3.04 9.86
CA ASP A 72 13.03 3.42 10.46
C ASP A 72 13.50 2.34 11.43
N PHE A 73 14.60 1.69 11.10
CA PHE A 73 15.26 0.65 11.90
C PHE A 73 16.61 1.10 12.47
N THR A 74 16.90 2.39 12.47
CA THR A 74 18.14 2.96 12.97
C THR A 74 18.47 2.48 14.37
N GLN A 75 17.46 2.31 15.24
CA GLN A 75 17.64 1.80 16.61
C GLN A 75 18.10 0.33 16.70
N LEU A 76 18.05 -0.41 15.60
CA LEU A 76 18.54 -1.79 15.54
C LEU A 76 20.01 -1.86 15.12
N GLN A 77 20.56 -0.79 14.59
CA GLN A 77 21.94 -0.72 14.16
C GLN A 77 22.89 -0.56 15.36
N HIS A 78 24.04 -1.20 15.29
CA HIS A 78 25.15 -1.00 16.24
C HIS A 78 25.97 0.26 15.89
N THR A 79 25.69 0.89 14.74
CA THR A 79 26.28 2.14 14.28
C THR A 79 25.28 3.29 14.40
N GLN A 80 25.73 4.53 14.27
CA GLN A 80 24.86 5.70 14.22
C GLN A 80 24.32 5.99 12.82
N GLU A 81 24.48 5.05 11.90
CA GLU A 81 23.99 5.19 10.54
C GLU A 81 22.48 5.00 10.46
N GLU A 82 21.82 5.82 9.64
CA GLU A 82 20.39 5.68 9.38
C GLU A 82 20.08 4.37 8.66
N CYS A 83 19.11 3.65 9.18
CA CYS A 83 18.59 2.43 8.56
C CYS A 83 17.13 2.62 8.15
N LEU A 84 16.92 3.30 7.04
CA LEU A 84 15.60 3.60 6.49
C LEU A 84 15.27 2.64 5.35
N VAL A 85 14.08 2.06 5.40
CA VAL A 85 13.53 1.22 4.32
C VAL A 85 12.30 1.90 3.74
N ASN A 86 12.33 2.21 2.45
CA ASN A 86 11.22 2.85 1.74
C ASN A 86 10.45 1.78 0.96
N PHE A 87 9.14 1.77 1.12
CA PHE A 87 8.22 0.87 0.45
C PHE A 87 7.33 1.65 -0.51
N ARG A 88 7.22 1.16 -1.74
CA ARG A 88 6.20 1.62 -2.67
C ARG A 88 4.96 0.75 -2.49
N VAL A 89 3.89 1.34 -1.98
CA VAL A 89 2.64 0.65 -1.67
C VAL A 89 1.60 0.98 -2.73
N SER A 90 1.19 -0.02 -3.50
CA SER A 90 0.10 0.10 -4.48
C SER A 90 -1.26 -0.24 -3.83
N PRO A 91 -2.39 0.14 -4.45
CA PRO A 91 -3.72 -0.15 -3.91
C PRO A 91 -4.00 -1.64 -3.67
N SER A 92 -3.35 -2.50 -4.44
CA SER A 92 -3.46 -3.96 -4.35
C SER A 92 -2.45 -4.61 -3.41
N SER A 93 -1.47 -3.85 -2.92
CA SER A 93 -0.46 -4.38 -2.00
C SER A 93 -0.97 -4.32 -0.58
N PHE A 94 -0.81 -5.42 0.16
CA PHE A 94 -1.00 -5.38 1.59
C PHE A 94 0.18 -4.66 2.25
N PHE A 95 -0.11 -3.64 3.03
CA PHE A 95 0.83 -2.98 3.93
C PHE A 95 0.13 -2.68 5.25
N GLN A 96 0.87 -2.75 6.35
CA GLN A 96 0.31 -2.47 7.68
C GLN A 96 -0.13 -1.01 7.78
N THR A 97 -1.41 -0.78 8.04
CA THR A 97 -2.01 0.57 8.09
C THR A 97 -1.45 1.44 9.21
N ASN A 98 -1.01 0.83 10.31
CA ASN A 98 -0.31 1.51 11.39
C ASN A 98 1.20 1.38 11.18
N THR A 99 1.81 2.29 10.45
CA THR A 99 3.23 2.30 10.09
C THR A 99 4.15 2.25 11.31
N LEU A 100 3.86 3.02 12.37
CA LEU A 100 4.65 3.00 13.61
C LEU A 100 4.51 1.69 14.38
N GLY A 101 3.32 1.10 14.38
CA GLY A 101 3.07 -0.24 14.92
C GLY A 101 3.82 -1.32 14.15
N ALA A 102 3.79 -1.24 12.82
CA ALA A 102 4.52 -2.13 11.92
C ALA A 102 6.03 -2.06 12.17
N GLN A 103 6.59 -0.86 12.31
CA GLN A 103 8.00 -0.66 12.62
C GLN A 103 8.40 -1.36 13.92
N LYS A 104 7.59 -1.23 14.98
CA LYS A 104 7.84 -1.93 16.26
C LYS A 104 7.75 -3.45 16.13
N LEU A 105 6.73 -3.93 15.40
CA LEU A 105 6.53 -5.36 15.15
C LEU A 105 7.74 -5.95 14.41
N PHE A 106 8.13 -5.35 13.29
CA PHE A 106 9.26 -5.83 12.49
C PHE A 106 10.59 -5.69 13.23
N SER A 107 10.79 -4.60 13.99
CA SER A 107 11.96 -4.45 14.86
C SER A 107 12.06 -5.57 15.88
N THR A 108 10.93 -5.99 16.45
CA THR A 108 10.90 -7.10 17.41
C THR A 108 11.21 -8.42 16.71
N ALA A 109 10.60 -8.68 15.56
CA ALA A 109 10.86 -9.87 14.77
C ALA A 109 12.35 -9.99 14.41
N ILE A 110 12.96 -8.90 13.91
CA ILE A 110 14.38 -8.85 13.56
C ILE A 110 15.26 -9.16 14.78
N LYS A 111 14.96 -8.57 15.93
CA LYS A 111 15.71 -8.90 17.18
C LYS A 111 15.60 -10.36 17.59
N MET A 112 14.44 -10.98 17.35
CA MET A 112 14.21 -12.39 17.68
C MET A 112 14.92 -13.36 16.74
N THR A 113 15.23 -12.97 15.50
CA THR A 113 15.97 -13.83 14.57
C THR A 113 17.42 -14.07 15.00
N GLY A 114 18.00 -13.12 15.74
CA GLY A 114 19.41 -13.18 16.14
C GLY A 114 20.35 -13.15 14.94
N HIS A 115 21.50 -13.80 15.09
CA HIS A 115 22.46 -13.95 13.99
C HIS A 115 22.00 -15.07 13.06
N ILE A 116 21.88 -14.78 11.77
CA ILE A 116 21.46 -15.74 10.75
C ILE A 116 22.65 -16.03 9.85
N GLU A 117 22.99 -17.32 9.72
CA GLU A 117 23.96 -17.81 8.74
C GLU A 117 23.19 -18.52 7.61
N GLY A 118 23.43 -18.10 6.36
CA GLY A 118 22.83 -18.71 5.18
C GLY A 118 21.71 -17.89 4.54
N ASN A 119 20.84 -18.55 3.79
CA ASN A 119 19.77 -17.91 3.03
C ASN A 119 18.49 -17.77 3.86
N ILE A 120 17.80 -16.65 3.68
CA ILE A 120 16.49 -16.39 4.27
C ILE A 120 15.43 -16.53 3.18
N LEU A 121 14.38 -17.28 3.47
CA LEU A 121 13.22 -17.45 2.61
C LEU A 121 12.01 -16.79 3.27
N ASP A 122 11.49 -15.70 2.67
CA ASP A 122 10.28 -15.00 3.09
C ASP A 122 9.08 -15.52 2.29
N LEU A 123 8.34 -16.48 2.87
CA LEU A 123 7.14 -17.05 2.27
C LEU A 123 5.93 -16.17 2.55
N TYR A 124 5.09 -15.95 1.53
CA TYR A 124 3.95 -15.03 1.59
C TYR A 124 4.35 -13.59 1.90
N CYS A 125 5.47 -13.16 1.35
CA CYS A 125 6.16 -11.91 1.68
C CYS A 125 5.32 -10.63 1.51
N GLY A 126 4.24 -10.63 0.74
CA GLY A 126 3.43 -9.45 0.44
C GLY A 126 4.28 -8.34 -0.18
N ALA A 127 4.36 -7.18 0.49
CA ALA A 127 5.23 -6.07 0.10
C ALA A 127 6.73 -6.32 0.44
N GLY A 128 7.07 -7.48 0.94
CA GLY A 128 8.44 -7.83 1.34
C GLY A 128 8.93 -7.12 2.61
N SER A 129 8.00 -6.66 3.45
CA SER A 129 8.33 -5.77 4.57
C SER A 129 9.32 -6.39 5.57
N ILE A 130 9.19 -7.67 5.87
CA ILE A 130 10.09 -8.39 6.79
C ILE A 130 11.41 -8.68 6.09
N GLY A 131 11.38 -9.31 4.91
CA GLY A 131 12.58 -9.70 4.17
C GLY A 131 13.48 -8.51 3.82
N LEU A 132 12.90 -7.41 3.32
CA LEU A 132 13.67 -6.18 3.01
C LEU A 132 14.25 -5.53 4.27
N SER A 133 13.53 -5.60 5.39
CA SER A 133 14.02 -5.06 6.65
C SER A 133 15.20 -5.88 7.20
N LEU A 134 15.17 -7.22 7.08
CA LEU A 134 16.28 -8.11 7.43
C LEU A 134 17.48 -7.86 6.53
N LEU A 135 17.27 -7.82 5.21
CA LEU A 135 18.33 -7.54 4.24
C LEU A 135 19.06 -6.23 4.52
N LYS A 136 18.32 -5.19 4.91
CA LYS A 136 18.89 -3.87 5.23
C LYS A 136 19.74 -3.89 6.50
N GLN A 137 19.51 -4.86 7.40
CA GLN A 137 20.33 -5.08 8.61
C GLN A 137 21.63 -5.85 8.31
N GLY A 138 21.82 -6.31 7.08
CA GLY A 138 22.98 -7.12 6.71
C GLY A 138 22.86 -8.60 7.11
N LEU A 139 21.62 -9.04 7.36
CA LEU A 139 21.27 -10.42 7.67
C LEU A 139 20.86 -11.17 6.40
#